data_cc177fcbd225a977c8eb96d12dacf3b3
#
_entry.id   cc177fcbd225a977c8eb96d12dacf3b3
#
_cell.length_a   1.000
_cell.length_b   1.000
_cell.length_c   1.000
_cell.angle_alpha   90.00
_cell.angle_beta   90.00
_cell.angle_gamma   90.00
#
_symmetry.space_group_name_H-M   'P 1'
#
loop_
_entity.id
_entity.type
_entity.pdbx_description
1 polymer ?
#
loop_
_entity_poly.entity_id
_entity_poly.type
_entity_poly.pdbx_seq_one_letter_code
_entity_poly.pdbx_strand_id
1 'polypeptide(L)'
;DREPGKDILEVKDISKTIDGEKVLNHVSFRVARGDKIAFVGKTEQAATTLFQILMGEMEPDEGSFKWGVSTSQSYFPKDNSEFFNGHTENMLDWLAPYSQTDTLETTLRSFLGKMLFSGNDVYKSVNVLSGGEKVRCMLARMMLFGSNVLVVDQPTNHLDLESITAVNNGLIDFKGNVLFASHDHEFTQTIANRIIEITEDGVWD
;
A
#
# COMPACT_ATOMS: atom_id res chain seq x y z
N ASP A 1 29.28 -5.09 0.33
CA ASP A 1 29.44 -3.65 0.04
C ASP A 1 28.27 -3.20 -0.82
N ARG A 2 27.30 -2.55 -0.18
CA ARG A 2 26.18 -1.93 -0.91
C ARG A 2 26.62 -0.55 -1.37
N GLU A 3 26.53 -0.30 -2.66
CA GLU A 3 26.83 1.02 -3.22
C GLU A 3 25.91 2.08 -2.60
N PRO A 4 26.43 3.25 -2.22
CA PRO A 4 25.62 4.36 -1.76
C PRO A 4 24.59 4.75 -2.83
N GLY A 5 23.30 4.77 -2.45
CA GLY A 5 22.21 5.18 -3.35
C GLY A 5 21.31 4.06 -3.88
N LYS A 6 21.55 2.80 -3.51
CA LYS A 6 20.69 1.66 -3.91
C LYS A 6 19.58 1.32 -2.91
N ASP A 7 19.61 1.87 -1.70
CA ASP A 7 18.56 1.62 -0.71
C ASP A 7 17.31 2.42 -1.09
N ILE A 8 16.19 1.72 -1.18
CA ILE A 8 14.87 2.32 -1.40
C ILE A 8 14.39 2.99 -0.11
N LEU A 9 14.66 2.37 1.03
CA LEU A 9 14.29 2.85 2.35
C LEU A 9 15.28 2.33 3.38
N GLU A 10 15.67 3.21 4.32
CA GLU A 10 16.44 2.83 5.49
C GLU A 10 15.66 3.25 6.74
N VAL A 11 15.42 2.30 7.64
CA VAL A 11 14.73 2.50 8.91
C VAL A 11 15.69 2.18 10.04
N LYS A 12 15.84 3.11 10.99
CA LYS A 12 16.78 3.01 12.13
C LYS A 12 16.07 3.22 13.46
N ASP A 13 16.08 2.18 14.28
CA ASP A 13 15.69 2.24 15.69
C ASP A 13 14.36 2.94 15.97
N ILE A 14 13.36 2.74 15.13
CA ILE A 14 12.06 3.33 15.33
C ILE A 14 11.34 2.67 16.49
N SER A 15 10.96 3.48 17.47
CA SER A 15 10.13 3.09 18.61
C SER A 15 8.90 3.98 18.66
N LYS A 16 7.76 3.41 19.05
CA LYS A 16 6.50 4.14 19.22
C LYS A 16 5.66 3.50 20.31
N THR A 17 5.18 4.31 21.22
CA THR A 17 4.22 3.93 22.26
C THR A 17 2.88 4.58 21.97
N ILE A 18 1.81 3.80 22.01
CA ILE A 18 0.43 4.26 21.82
C ILE A 18 -0.40 3.78 22.98
N ASP A 19 -1.08 4.71 23.66
CA ASP A 19 -1.93 4.43 24.83
C ASP A 19 -1.22 3.59 25.91
N GLY A 20 0.05 3.91 26.16
CA GLY A 20 0.87 3.26 27.16
C GLY A 20 1.49 1.92 26.73
N GLU A 21 1.19 1.45 25.54
CA GLU A 21 1.72 0.20 24.99
C GLU A 21 2.81 0.49 23.95
N LYS A 22 3.97 -0.17 24.07
CA LYS A 22 5.07 -0.04 23.12
C LYS A 22 4.78 -0.89 21.89
N VAL A 23 4.25 -0.26 20.85
CA VAL A 23 3.82 -0.90 19.60
C VAL A 23 5.01 -1.25 18.72
N LEU A 24 6.01 -0.37 18.66
CA LEU A 24 7.27 -0.57 17.93
C LEU A 24 8.43 -0.37 18.89
N ASN A 25 9.40 -1.27 18.86
CA ASN A 25 10.56 -1.25 19.75
C ASN A 25 11.86 -1.44 18.96
N HIS A 26 12.58 -0.33 18.73
CA HIS A 26 13.85 -0.33 18.00
C HIS A 26 13.82 -1.08 16.68
N VAL A 27 12.82 -0.78 15.86
CA VAL A 27 12.64 -1.39 14.54
C VAL A 27 13.66 -0.85 13.56
N SER A 28 14.49 -1.73 13.00
CA SER A 28 15.50 -1.39 12.00
C SER A 28 15.45 -2.36 10.84
N PHE A 29 15.45 -1.84 9.62
CA PHE A 29 15.57 -2.64 8.40
C PHE A 29 15.93 -1.75 7.22
N ARG A 30 16.29 -2.38 6.11
CA ARG A 30 16.56 -1.70 4.84
C ARG A 30 15.76 -2.38 3.74
N VAL A 31 15.28 -1.58 2.80
CA VAL A 31 14.55 -2.06 1.63
C VAL A 31 15.41 -1.85 0.40
N ALA A 32 15.67 -2.93 -0.33
CA ALA A 32 16.39 -2.90 -1.58
C ALA A 32 15.44 -2.90 -2.79
N ARG A 33 15.93 -2.47 -3.93
CA ARG A 33 15.18 -2.48 -5.17
C ARG A 33 14.66 -3.89 -5.49
N GLY A 34 13.39 -4.00 -5.80
CA GLY A 34 12.73 -5.26 -6.11
C GLY A 34 12.15 -5.98 -4.90
N ASP A 35 12.40 -5.50 -3.69
CA ASP A 35 11.80 -6.10 -2.49
C ASP A 35 10.29 -5.91 -2.48
N LYS A 36 9.58 -7.00 -2.26
CA LYS A 36 8.16 -7.02 -1.93
C LYS A 36 8.03 -7.66 -0.56
N ILE A 37 7.81 -6.82 0.45
CA ILE A 37 7.93 -7.21 1.85
C ILE A 37 6.57 -7.29 2.49
N ALA A 38 6.27 -8.45 3.07
CA ALA A 38 5.14 -8.63 3.98
C ALA A 38 5.59 -8.35 5.40
N PHE A 39 4.91 -7.45 6.09
CA PHE A 39 5.13 -7.18 7.51
C PHE A 39 4.10 -7.98 8.32
N VAL A 40 4.59 -8.81 9.20
CA VAL A 40 3.76 -9.64 10.08
C VAL A 40 4.07 -9.33 11.54
N GLY A 41 3.12 -9.61 12.43
CA GLY A 41 3.29 -9.36 13.86
C GLY A 41 2.11 -9.91 14.64
N LYS A 42 2.16 -9.79 15.98
CA LYS A 42 1.09 -10.26 16.85
C LYS A 42 -0.24 -9.53 16.62
N THR A 43 -0.17 -8.26 16.24
CA THR A 43 -1.34 -7.42 16.00
C THR A 43 -1.19 -6.64 14.70
N GLU A 44 -2.30 -6.24 14.10
CA GLU A 44 -2.31 -5.34 12.94
C GLU A 44 -1.71 -3.97 13.28
N GLN A 45 -1.83 -3.54 14.52
CA GLN A 45 -1.43 -2.20 14.95
C GLN A 45 0.05 -1.92 14.72
N ALA A 46 0.93 -2.91 14.86
CA ALA A 46 2.36 -2.73 14.66
C ALA A 46 2.69 -2.31 13.23
N ALA A 47 2.18 -3.06 12.25
CA ALA A 47 2.40 -2.73 10.84
C ALA A 47 1.71 -1.41 10.45
N THR A 48 0.46 -1.20 10.87
CA THR A 48 -0.27 0.05 10.61
C THR A 48 0.48 1.25 11.14
N THR A 49 0.99 1.18 12.38
CA THR A 49 1.76 2.26 13.00
C THR A 49 3.06 2.53 12.24
N LEU A 50 3.78 1.48 11.85
CA LEU A 50 4.99 1.63 11.05
C LEU A 50 4.68 2.33 9.71
N PHE A 51 3.64 1.91 9.01
CA PHE A 51 3.25 2.52 7.74
C PHE A 51 2.85 3.99 7.91
N GLN A 52 2.11 4.33 8.95
CA GLN A 52 1.73 5.72 9.24
C GLN A 52 2.96 6.59 9.50
N ILE A 53 3.96 6.08 10.21
CA ILE A 53 5.22 6.78 10.44
C ILE A 53 5.97 6.98 9.11
N LEU A 54 6.11 5.92 8.31
CA LEU A 54 6.82 5.99 7.02
C LEU A 54 6.13 6.93 6.02
N MET A 55 4.82 7.09 6.13
CA MET A 55 4.05 7.98 5.26
C MET A 55 3.90 9.40 5.81
N GLY A 56 4.53 9.69 6.95
CA GLY A 56 4.52 11.03 7.54
C GLY A 56 3.24 11.42 8.27
N GLU A 57 2.35 10.48 8.55
CA GLU A 57 1.11 10.73 9.30
C GLU A 57 1.31 10.71 10.82
N MET A 58 2.43 10.17 11.27
CA MET A 58 2.73 10.01 12.69
C MET A 58 4.24 10.17 12.91
N GLU A 59 4.62 10.85 13.99
CA GLU A 59 6.01 10.95 14.38
C GLU A 59 6.43 9.74 15.22
N PRO A 60 7.64 9.19 15.00
CA PRO A 60 8.18 8.18 15.91
C PRO A 60 8.56 8.82 17.23
N ASP A 61 8.57 8.05 18.33
CA ASP A 61 9.08 8.51 19.62
C ASP A 61 10.62 8.53 19.61
N GLU A 62 11.22 7.56 18.95
CA GLU A 62 12.65 7.43 18.76
C GLU A 62 12.93 6.90 17.35
N GLY A 63 14.17 7.13 16.90
CA GLY A 63 14.61 6.62 15.62
C GLY A 63 14.27 7.50 14.44
N SER A 64 14.62 7.04 13.26
CA SER A 64 14.48 7.79 12.02
C SER A 64 14.34 6.86 10.82
N PHE A 65 13.89 7.44 9.71
CA PHE A 65 13.87 6.73 8.44
C PHE A 65 14.23 7.68 7.29
N LYS A 66 14.66 7.11 6.20
CA LYS A 66 15.04 7.86 5.01
C LYS A 66 14.62 7.08 3.76
N TRP A 67 13.78 7.71 2.94
CA TRP A 67 13.46 7.23 1.60
C TRP A 67 14.61 7.55 0.63
N GLY A 68 14.85 6.66 -0.32
CA GLY A 68 15.81 6.92 -1.40
C GLY A 68 15.38 8.12 -2.25
N VAL A 69 16.35 8.84 -2.80
CA VAL A 69 16.13 10.11 -3.53
C VAL A 69 15.20 9.95 -4.73
N SER A 70 15.26 8.81 -5.41
CA SER A 70 14.45 8.53 -6.60
C SER A 70 13.14 7.82 -6.30
N THR A 71 12.75 7.69 -5.03
CA THR A 71 11.52 7.00 -4.65
C THR A 71 10.34 7.94 -4.59
N SER A 72 9.18 7.41 -4.98
CA SER A 72 7.88 8.04 -4.77
C SER A 72 6.95 6.98 -4.17
N GLN A 73 6.14 7.39 -3.20
CA GLN A 73 5.32 6.46 -2.43
C GLN A 73 3.85 6.73 -2.68
N SER A 74 3.05 5.67 -2.82
CA SER A 74 1.60 5.73 -2.72
C SER A 74 1.14 4.87 -1.56
N TYR A 75 0.17 5.37 -0.81
CA TYR A 75 -0.32 4.73 0.41
C TYR A 75 -1.76 4.25 0.24
N PHE A 76 -1.96 2.98 0.56
CA PHE A 76 -3.26 2.36 0.70
C PHE A 76 -3.49 2.16 2.20
N PRO A 77 -4.15 3.11 2.91
CA PRO A 77 -4.34 3.00 4.34
C PRO A 77 -5.39 1.93 4.67
N LYS A 78 -5.37 1.47 5.91
CA LYS A 78 -6.32 0.47 6.41
C LYS A 78 -7.77 0.93 6.27
N ASP A 79 -8.04 2.22 6.49
CA ASP A 79 -9.34 2.85 6.26
C ASP A 79 -9.27 3.80 5.07
N ASN A 80 -10.00 3.46 4.00
CA ASN A 80 -10.05 4.23 2.76
C ASN A 80 -11.33 5.06 2.62
N SER A 81 -12.16 5.13 3.64
CA SER A 81 -13.48 5.75 3.54
C SER A 81 -13.44 7.22 3.13
N GLU A 82 -12.43 7.97 3.53
CA GLU A 82 -12.30 9.39 3.18
C GLU A 82 -12.18 9.65 1.67
N PHE A 83 -11.67 8.67 0.91
CA PHE A 83 -11.51 8.81 -0.55
C PHE A 83 -12.82 8.62 -1.31
N PHE A 84 -13.83 8.07 -0.67
CA PHE A 84 -15.11 7.72 -1.30
C PHE A 84 -16.30 8.45 -0.68
N ASN A 85 -16.30 8.67 0.62
CA ASN A 85 -17.39 9.34 1.32
C ASN A 85 -17.55 10.79 0.85
N GLY A 86 -18.76 11.14 0.44
CA GLY A 86 -19.05 12.46 -0.08
C GLY A 86 -18.64 12.69 -1.53
N HIS A 87 -18.03 11.69 -2.19
CA HIS A 87 -17.65 11.74 -3.60
C HIS A 87 -18.75 11.12 -4.45
N THR A 88 -19.34 11.90 -5.37
CA THR A 88 -20.42 11.46 -6.26
C THR A 88 -19.98 11.28 -7.70
N GLU A 89 -18.69 11.56 -8.00
CA GLU A 89 -18.13 11.39 -9.33
C GLU A 89 -18.18 9.91 -9.76
N ASN A 90 -18.18 9.69 -11.08
CA ASN A 90 -17.95 8.34 -11.61
C ASN A 90 -16.48 7.96 -11.48
N MET A 91 -16.13 6.71 -11.76
CA MET A 91 -14.75 6.22 -11.63
C MET A 91 -13.77 6.99 -12.50
N LEU A 92 -14.15 7.37 -13.70
CA LEU A 92 -13.27 8.10 -14.62
C LEU A 92 -12.92 9.47 -14.07
N ASP A 93 -13.90 10.23 -13.61
CA ASP A 93 -13.71 11.57 -13.06
C ASP A 93 -12.98 11.54 -11.71
N TRP A 94 -13.24 10.51 -10.91
CA TRP A 94 -12.56 10.30 -9.64
C TRP A 94 -11.08 9.97 -9.85
N LEU A 95 -10.77 9.21 -10.90
CA LEU A 95 -9.42 8.73 -11.21
C LEU A 95 -8.56 9.79 -11.91
N ALA A 96 -9.16 10.58 -12.80
CA ALA A 96 -8.45 11.52 -13.69
C ALA A 96 -7.46 12.45 -12.99
N PRO A 97 -7.76 13.07 -11.82
CA PRO A 97 -6.83 13.99 -11.15
C PRO A 97 -5.48 13.37 -10.75
N TYR A 98 -5.41 12.05 -10.68
CA TYR A 98 -4.20 11.33 -10.25
C TYR A 98 -3.29 10.91 -11.41
N SER A 99 -3.71 11.17 -12.65
CA SER A 99 -2.87 10.86 -13.80
C SER A 99 -1.71 11.85 -13.92
N GLN A 100 -0.52 11.32 -14.10
CA GLN A 100 0.70 12.10 -14.30
C GLN A 100 0.98 12.37 -15.79
N THR A 101 0.21 11.77 -16.68
CA THR A 101 0.39 11.90 -18.13
C THR A 101 -0.82 12.56 -18.77
N ASP A 102 -1.81 11.79 -19.18
CA ASP A 102 -3.02 12.28 -19.83
C ASP A 102 -4.28 11.83 -19.08
N THR A 103 -5.39 12.45 -19.39
CA THR A 103 -6.71 12.12 -18.83
C THR A 103 -7.66 11.53 -19.87
N LEU A 104 -7.11 10.96 -20.96
CA LEU A 104 -7.91 10.29 -21.98
C LEU A 104 -8.69 9.12 -21.38
N GLU A 105 -9.93 8.99 -21.78
CA GLU A 105 -10.79 7.91 -21.29
C GLU A 105 -10.16 6.53 -21.55
N THR A 106 -9.48 6.34 -22.68
CA THR A 106 -8.80 5.09 -23.00
C THR A 106 -7.67 4.77 -22.03
N THR A 107 -6.92 5.76 -21.59
CA THR A 107 -5.86 5.59 -20.58
C THR A 107 -6.46 5.22 -19.23
N LEU A 108 -7.47 5.95 -18.78
CA LEU A 108 -8.13 5.69 -17.50
C LEU A 108 -8.79 4.30 -17.50
N ARG A 109 -9.48 3.93 -18.58
CA ARG A 109 -10.07 2.60 -18.74
C ARG A 109 -9.05 1.48 -18.73
N SER A 110 -7.84 1.73 -19.23
CA SER A 110 -6.75 0.74 -19.21
C SER A 110 -6.38 0.35 -17.77
N PHE A 111 -6.24 1.33 -16.88
CA PHE A 111 -5.93 1.06 -15.48
C PHE A 111 -7.10 0.44 -14.73
N LEU A 112 -8.31 0.90 -14.98
CA LEU A 112 -9.51 0.29 -14.41
C LEU A 112 -9.73 -1.14 -14.91
N GLY A 113 -9.41 -1.39 -16.16
CA GLY A 113 -9.52 -2.73 -16.77
C GLY A 113 -8.59 -3.75 -16.11
N LYS A 114 -7.40 -3.34 -15.69
CA LYS A 114 -6.47 -4.19 -14.92
C LYS A 114 -7.08 -4.61 -13.59
N MET A 115 -7.98 -3.80 -13.05
CA MET A 115 -8.73 -4.07 -11.82
C MET A 115 -10.13 -4.61 -12.11
N LEU A 116 -10.35 -5.19 -13.29
CA LEU A 116 -11.56 -5.90 -13.69
C LEU A 116 -12.81 -5.02 -13.89
N PHE A 117 -12.65 -3.73 -14.11
CA PHE A 117 -13.73 -2.85 -14.50
C PHE A 117 -13.82 -2.74 -16.02
N SER A 118 -15.01 -2.92 -16.56
CA SER A 118 -15.25 -2.89 -18.01
C SER A 118 -16.60 -2.29 -18.35
N GLY A 119 -16.73 -1.86 -19.61
CA GLY A 119 -17.99 -1.35 -20.13
C GLY A 119 -18.54 -0.18 -19.33
N ASN A 120 -19.78 -0.28 -18.92
CA ASN A 120 -20.48 0.76 -18.17
C ASN A 120 -20.12 0.82 -16.67
N ASP A 121 -19.33 -0.13 -16.16
CA ASP A 121 -18.89 -0.11 -14.76
C ASP A 121 -18.25 1.23 -14.38
N VAL A 122 -17.48 1.80 -15.30
CA VAL A 122 -16.72 3.03 -15.07
C VAL A 122 -17.59 4.27 -14.86
N TYR A 123 -18.85 4.20 -15.20
CA TYR A 123 -19.81 5.30 -15.01
C TYR A 123 -20.54 5.26 -13.67
N LYS A 124 -20.32 4.25 -12.86
CA LYS A 124 -20.88 4.18 -11.51
C LYS A 124 -20.26 5.28 -10.63
N SER A 125 -21.10 5.89 -9.81
CA SER A 125 -20.64 6.82 -8.78
C SER A 125 -19.81 6.09 -7.74
N VAL A 126 -18.66 6.66 -7.35
CA VAL A 126 -17.71 5.96 -6.48
C VAL A 126 -18.24 5.73 -5.06
N ASN A 127 -19.17 6.56 -4.59
CA ASN A 127 -19.74 6.40 -3.25
C ASN A 127 -20.71 5.23 -3.12
N VAL A 128 -21.18 4.66 -4.23
CA VAL A 128 -22.13 3.51 -4.21
C VAL A 128 -21.43 2.18 -4.50
N LEU A 129 -20.12 2.19 -4.67
CA LEU A 129 -19.33 0.98 -4.92
C LEU A 129 -19.32 0.06 -3.72
N SER A 130 -19.22 -1.25 -3.98
CA SER A 130 -18.97 -2.25 -2.92
C SER A 130 -17.59 -2.07 -2.33
N GLY A 131 -17.33 -2.70 -1.17
CA GLY A 131 -16.01 -2.69 -0.55
C GLY A 131 -14.90 -3.18 -1.48
N GLY A 132 -15.15 -4.29 -2.19
CA GLY A 132 -14.20 -4.84 -3.16
C GLY A 132 -13.97 -3.93 -4.36
N GLU A 133 -15.02 -3.31 -4.88
CA GLU A 133 -14.91 -2.34 -5.97
C GLU A 133 -14.09 -1.11 -5.53
N LYS A 134 -14.32 -0.60 -4.31
CA LYS A 134 -13.54 0.53 -3.77
C LYS A 134 -12.05 0.20 -3.67
N VAL A 135 -11.71 -0.98 -3.18
CA VAL A 135 -10.30 -1.42 -3.07
C VAL A 135 -9.65 -1.50 -4.44
N ARG A 136 -10.36 -2.07 -5.43
CA ARG A 136 -9.86 -2.17 -6.80
C ARG A 136 -9.67 -0.78 -7.44
N CYS A 137 -10.56 0.16 -7.18
CA CYS A 137 -10.41 1.55 -7.62
C CYS A 137 -9.18 2.22 -6.98
N MET A 138 -8.95 2.00 -5.68
CA MET A 138 -7.78 2.55 -5.00
C MET A 138 -6.48 2.06 -5.63
N LEU A 139 -6.38 0.78 -5.96
CA LEU A 139 -5.19 0.23 -6.62
C LEU A 139 -5.01 0.78 -8.03
N ALA A 140 -6.10 0.89 -8.80
CA ALA A 140 -6.03 1.49 -10.13
C ALA A 140 -5.46 2.92 -10.06
N ARG A 141 -5.92 3.71 -9.08
CA ARG A 141 -5.44 5.07 -8.83
C ARG A 141 -3.94 5.11 -8.48
N MET A 142 -3.50 4.22 -7.59
CA MET A 142 -2.09 4.14 -7.19
C MET A 142 -1.18 3.77 -8.37
N MET A 143 -1.62 2.87 -9.22
CA MET A 143 -0.89 2.47 -10.42
C MET A 143 -0.87 3.58 -11.46
N LEU A 144 -1.98 4.27 -11.66
CA LEU A 144 -2.07 5.42 -12.57
C LEU A 144 -1.16 6.57 -12.12
N PHE A 145 -1.09 6.83 -10.82
CA PHE A 145 -0.22 7.85 -10.25
C PHE A 145 1.26 7.57 -10.56
N GLY A 146 1.63 6.29 -10.68
CA GLY A 146 2.96 5.90 -11.13
C GLY A 146 4.04 5.94 -10.06
N SER A 147 3.69 5.90 -8.78
CA SER A 147 4.69 5.73 -7.70
C SER A 147 5.45 4.43 -7.87
N ASN A 148 6.74 4.45 -7.55
CA ASN A 148 7.58 3.25 -7.63
C ASN A 148 7.63 2.44 -6.33
N VAL A 149 7.00 2.92 -5.27
CA VAL A 149 6.82 2.19 -4.01
C VAL A 149 5.34 2.25 -3.60
N LEU A 150 4.75 1.08 -3.36
CA LEU A 150 3.40 0.97 -2.83
C LEU A 150 3.47 0.51 -1.37
N VAL A 151 2.79 1.25 -0.49
CA VAL A 151 2.60 0.88 0.93
C VAL A 151 1.12 0.54 1.10
N VAL A 152 0.83 -0.73 1.42
CA VAL A 152 -0.52 -1.28 1.33
C VAL A 152 -0.89 -1.98 2.64
N ASP A 153 -1.87 -1.43 3.36
CA ASP A 153 -2.28 -1.94 4.67
C ASP A 153 -3.63 -2.65 4.59
N GLN A 154 -3.62 -3.96 4.83
CA GLN A 154 -4.82 -4.81 4.89
C GLN A 154 -5.77 -4.66 3.68
N PRO A 155 -5.27 -4.85 2.45
CA PRO A 155 -6.08 -4.58 1.25
C PRO A 155 -7.19 -5.59 1.00
N THR A 156 -7.14 -6.76 1.65
CA THR A 156 -8.05 -7.87 1.39
C THR A 156 -9.08 -8.12 2.49
N ASN A 157 -9.15 -7.23 3.51
CA ASN A 157 -10.13 -7.38 4.59
C ASN A 157 -11.56 -7.32 4.06
N HIS A 158 -12.33 -8.37 4.35
CA HIS A 158 -13.75 -8.48 4.03
C HIS A 158 -14.08 -8.37 2.53
N LEU A 159 -13.16 -8.81 1.66
CA LEU A 159 -13.37 -8.79 0.21
C LEU A 159 -13.86 -10.12 -0.34
N ASP A 160 -14.58 -10.04 -1.46
CA ASP A 160 -14.93 -11.18 -2.28
C ASP A 160 -13.69 -11.76 -3.00
N LEU A 161 -13.80 -13.00 -3.44
CA LEU A 161 -12.69 -13.71 -4.07
C LEU A 161 -12.18 -13.02 -5.36
N GLU A 162 -13.09 -12.50 -6.16
CA GLU A 162 -12.73 -11.79 -7.40
C GLU A 162 -11.84 -10.57 -7.10
N SER A 163 -12.22 -9.78 -6.10
CA SER A 163 -11.44 -8.60 -5.69
C SER A 163 -10.10 -8.98 -5.10
N ILE A 164 -10.03 -10.01 -4.26
CA ILE A 164 -8.78 -10.53 -3.70
C ILE A 164 -7.83 -10.95 -4.84
N THR A 165 -8.36 -11.68 -5.83
CA THR A 165 -7.56 -12.14 -6.97
C THR A 165 -7.02 -10.97 -7.80
N ALA A 166 -7.84 -9.96 -8.07
CA ALA A 166 -7.42 -8.78 -8.82
C ALA A 166 -6.32 -8.00 -8.09
N VAL A 167 -6.48 -7.79 -6.80
CA VAL A 167 -5.50 -7.10 -5.95
C VAL A 167 -4.19 -7.90 -5.89
N ASN A 168 -4.28 -9.19 -5.69
CA ASN A 168 -3.12 -10.10 -5.65
C ASN A 168 -2.31 -10.03 -6.96
N ASN A 169 -2.98 -10.19 -8.10
CA ASN A 169 -2.33 -10.12 -9.40
C ASN A 169 -1.72 -8.75 -9.67
N GLY A 170 -2.40 -7.68 -9.31
CA GLY A 170 -1.89 -6.32 -9.45
C GLY A 170 -0.60 -6.09 -8.68
N LEU A 171 -0.50 -6.59 -7.45
CA LEU A 171 0.69 -6.45 -6.62
C LEU A 171 1.82 -7.39 -7.07
N ILE A 172 1.51 -8.59 -7.54
CA ILE A 172 2.50 -9.50 -8.11
C ILE A 172 3.14 -8.88 -9.36
N ASP A 173 2.33 -8.32 -10.24
CA ASP A 173 2.80 -7.77 -11.52
C ASP A 173 3.44 -6.38 -11.39
N PHE A 174 3.25 -5.72 -10.25
CA PHE A 174 3.83 -4.40 -10.02
C PHE A 174 5.35 -4.44 -10.08
N LYS A 175 5.95 -3.55 -10.88
CA LYS A 175 7.40 -3.56 -11.17
C LYS A 175 8.25 -2.87 -10.09
N GLY A 176 7.65 -2.10 -9.20
CA GLY A 176 8.35 -1.43 -8.11
C GLY A 176 8.38 -2.23 -6.82
N ASN A 177 8.65 -1.52 -5.72
CA ASN A 177 8.65 -2.10 -4.39
C ASN A 177 7.23 -2.11 -3.80
N VAL A 178 6.94 -3.12 -2.99
CA VAL A 178 5.70 -3.21 -2.22
C VAL A 178 6.04 -3.48 -0.76
N LEU A 179 5.49 -2.66 0.12
CA LEU A 179 5.51 -2.89 1.57
C LEU A 179 4.05 -3.10 1.98
N PHE A 180 3.71 -4.26 2.51
CA PHE A 180 2.31 -4.56 2.79
C PHE A 180 2.10 -5.38 4.05
N ALA A 181 0.90 -5.34 4.57
CA ALA A 181 0.44 -6.20 5.65
C ALA A 181 -0.90 -6.81 5.28
N SER A 182 -1.08 -8.10 5.56
CA SER A 182 -2.33 -8.82 5.32
C SER A 182 -2.44 -9.99 6.30
N HIS A 183 -3.67 -10.33 6.70
CA HIS A 183 -3.96 -11.55 7.45
C HIS A 183 -4.10 -12.78 6.54
N ASP A 184 -4.21 -12.57 5.25
CA ASP A 184 -4.36 -13.66 4.29
C ASP A 184 -3.00 -14.26 3.97
N HIS A 185 -2.75 -15.48 4.45
CA HIS A 185 -1.50 -16.21 4.25
C HIS A 185 -1.20 -16.48 2.78
N GLU A 186 -2.20 -16.89 2.01
CA GLU A 186 -2.05 -17.18 0.59
C GLU A 186 -1.69 -15.92 -0.18
N PHE A 187 -2.38 -14.82 0.11
CA PHE A 187 -2.09 -13.50 -0.44
C PHE A 187 -0.65 -13.10 -0.15
N THR A 188 -0.22 -13.23 1.10
CA THR A 188 1.14 -12.91 1.53
C THR A 188 2.19 -13.75 0.79
N GLN A 189 2.00 -15.07 0.73
CA GLN A 189 2.95 -15.99 0.11
C GLN A 189 3.11 -15.76 -1.40
N THR A 190 2.06 -15.37 -2.09
CA THR A 190 2.11 -15.20 -3.54
C THR A 190 2.75 -13.88 -3.97
N ILE A 191 2.76 -12.86 -3.12
CA ILE A 191 3.32 -11.54 -3.43
C ILE A 191 4.72 -11.38 -2.86
N ALA A 192 4.93 -11.74 -1.59
CA ALA A 192 6.16 -11.42 -0.86
C ALA A 192 7.35 -12.26 -1.35
N ASN A 193 8.47 -11.59 -1.54
CA ASN A 193 9.78 -12.23 -1.70
C ASN A 193 10.63 -12.05 -0.43
N ARG A 194 10.08 -11.37 0.59
CA ARG A 194 10.74 -11.15 1.87
C ARG A 194 9.67 -10.92 2.94
N ILE A 195 9.88 -11.46 4.12
CA ILE A 195 8.98 -11.30 5.27
C ILE A 195 9.74 -10.68 6.41
N ILE A 196 9.18 -9.62 7.00
CA ILE A 196 9.70 -9.00 8.21
C ILE A 196 8.67 -9.18 9.31
N GLU A 197 9.05 -9.88 10.37
CA GLU A 197 8.23 -10.02 11.57
C GLU A 197 8.56 -8.91 12.56
N ILE A 198 7.54 -8.16 12.97
CA ILE A 198 7.67 -7.15 14.01
C ILE A 198 7.45 -7.82 15.36
N THR A 199 8.45 -7.78 16.21
CA THR A 199 8.45 -8.42 17.52
C THR A 199 8.57 -7.40 18.66
N GLU A 200 8.44 -7.86 19.89
CA GLU A 200 8.66 -7.03 21.09
C GLU A 200 10.08 -6.49 21.20
N ASP A 201 11.04 -7.16 20.54
CA ASP A 201 12.48 -6.83 20.62
C ASP A 201 13.00 -6.17 19.33
N GLY A 202 12.13 -5.83 18.38
CA GLY A 202 12.50 -5.25 17.10
C GLY A 202 11.90 -5.99 15.93
N VAL A 203 12.73 -6.49 15.01
CA VAL A 203 12.26 -7.24 13.84
C VAL A 203 13.08 -8.51 13.62
N TRP A 204 12.40 -9.48 13.01
CA TRP A 204 12.99 -10.67 12.41
C TRP A 204 12.81 -10.59 10.89
N ASP A 205 13.90 -10.77 10.17
CA ASP A 205 13.90 -10.67 8.70
C ASP A 205 14.17 -12.04 8.06
#